data_e2c35b86c2e5231b5bac5883d498d6b4
#
_entry.id   e2c35b86c2e5231b5bac5883d498d6b4
#
_cell.length_a   1.000
_cell.length_b   1.000
_cell.length_c   1.000
_cell.angle_alpha   90.00
_cell.angle_beta   90.00
_cell.angle_gamma   90.00
#
_symmetry.space_group_name_H-M   'P 1'
#
loop_
_entity.id
_entity.type
_entity.pdbx_description
1 polymer ?
#
loop_
_entity_poly.entity_id
_entity_poly.type
_entity_poly.pdbx_seq_one_letter_code
_entity_poly.pdbx_strand_id
1 'polypeptide(L)'
;MRNIFENLEQIIGEINKYSNVLIITSPGNKNRGYIDEIIDKENKLIFSTELVEGYPTLENIISLTKKYNNKNFDLIISLGGGSVIDTSKLLSIAIHKDNKINLKNYEEFVNFFNNKILSKVFHISIPTTSGSGAESTCFTTIWNFDQKKKISIEHGQIIPDQVYLTSKFLLTLNFDNTLFPGLDAVCHAFDSVLNKNSTIKSKNLAIEALKIFNLRFNKLLLSLDNELLRSEIHNASNLAGQSINITKTSITHALSYPLTISYGVPHGLACAFFLSEVYKKYKENLKNPEEILVLDQTAELIDNLNLHKYTKDYFDEIQLDLYRDKSLNSRIDNFFVDLNQNDILEIIKKVNS
;
A
#
# COMPACT_ATOMS: atom_id res chain seq x y z
N MET A 1 -6.83 3.32 -19.48
CA MET A 1 -5.91 4.02 -18.53
C MET A 1 -6.80 4.75 -17.55
N ARG A 2 -6.50 4.71 -16.27
CA ARG A 2 -7.19 5.55 -15.30
C ARG A 2 -6.72 6.98 -15.45
N ASN A 3 -7.64 7.92 -15.25
CA ASN A 3 -7.26 9.31 -15.21
C ASN A 3 -6.54 9.56 -13.88
N ILE A 4 -5.27 9.95 -13.96
CA ILE A 4 -4.50 10.46 -12.84
C ILE A 4 -4.54 11.96 -12.96
N PHE A 5 -5.06 12.64 -11.95
CA PHE A 5 -5.14 14.09 -11.89
C PHE A 5 -4.05 14.59 -10.93
N GLU A 6 -3.41 15.70 -11.29
CA GLU A 6 -2.38 16.36 -10.50
C GLU A 6 -2.78 17.75 -10.04
N ASN A 7 -3.92 18.25 -10.56
CA ASN A 7 -4.41 19.60 -10.28
C ASN A 7 -5.67 19.55 -9.39
N LEU A 8 -5.64 20.34 -8.30
CA LEU A 8 -6.73 20.42 -7.32
C LEU A 8 -8.05 20.91 -7.93
N GLU A 9 -8.01 21.86 -8.85
CA GLU A 9 -9.21 22.39 -9.52
C GLU A 9 -9.90 21.31 -10.36
N GLN A 10 -9.12 20.43 -11.00
CA GLN A 10 -9.67 19.31 -11.77
C GLN A 10 -10.41 18.33 -10.87
N ILE A 11 -9.86 18.00 -9.69
CA ILE A 11 -10.51 17.06 -8.77
C ILE A 11 -11.76 17.68 -8.13
N ILE A 12 -11.73 18.96 -7.78
CA ILE A 12 -12.91 19.68 -7.29
C ILE A 12 -14.00 19.70 -8.38
N GLY A 13 -13.63 20.01 -9.62
CA GLY A 13 -14.55 19.95 -10.76
C GLY A 13 -15.14 18.57 -11.01
N GLU A 14 -14.36 17.49 -10.76
CA GLU A 14 -14.87 16.13 -10.85
C GLU A 14 -15.84 15.79 -9.72
N ILE A 15 -15.49 16.13 -8.47
CA ILE A 15 -16.33 15.91 -7.27
C ILE A 15 -17.67 16.64 -7.42
N ASN A 16 -17.69 17.84 -7.97
CA ASN A 16 -18.88 18.67 -8.15
C ASN A 16 -19.91 18.10 -9.14
N LYS A 17 -19.58 17.03 -9.87
CA LYS A 17 -20.54 16.30 -10.72
C LYS A 17 -21.48 15.38 -9.92
N TYR A 18 -21.18 15.15 -8.65
CA TYR A 18 -21.90 14.24 -7.77
C TYR A 18 -22.71 15.02 -6.73
N SER A 19 -23.78 14.42 -6.23
CA SER A 19 -24.69 15.08 -5.29
C SER A 19 -24.59 14.54 -3.87
N ASN A 20 -24.30 13.24 -3.70
CA ASN A 20 -24.27 12.56 -2.41
C ASN A 20 -22.95 11.79 -2.24
N VAL A 21 -22.05 12.34 -1.43
CA VAL A 21 -20.66 11.90 -1.35
C VAL A 21 -20.33 11.31 0.03
N LEU A 22 -19.67 10.18 0.06
CA LEU A 22 -19.06 9.62 1.26
C LEU A 22 -17.54 9.87 1.23
N ILE A 23 -17.05 10.67 2.18
CA ILE A 23 -15.61 10.91 2.36
C ILE A 23 -15.10 10.00 3.47
N ILE A 24 -14.16 9.14 3.14
CA ILE A 24 -13.46 8.28 4.08
C ILE A 24 -12.06 8.83 4.27
N THR A 25 -11.70 9.15 5.50
CA THR A 25 -10.43 9.80 5.81
C THR A 25 -9.89 9.38 7.19
N SER A 26 -8.70 9.84 7.55
CA SER A 26 -8.14 9.66 8.89
C SER A 26 -8.44 10.85 9.80
N PRO A 27 -8.43 10.66 11.14
CA PRO A 27 -8.53 11.78 12.09
C PRO A 27 -7.49 12.86 11.83
N GLY A 28 -6.25 12.46 11.50
CA GLY A 28 -5.16 13.39 11.20
C GLY A 28 -5.45 14.27 9.98
N ASN A 29 -5.97 13.74 8.89
CA ASN A 29 -6.31 14.52 7.70
C ASN A 29 -7.49 15.46 7.94
N LYS A 30 -8.49 14.99 8.70
CA LYS A 30 -9.62 15.84 9.12
C LYS A 30 -9.14 17.03 9.95
N ASN A 31 -8.26 16.79 10.93
CA ASN A 31 -7.74 17.85 11.80
C ASN A 31 -6.86 18.87 11.05
N ARG A 32 -6.24 18.46 9.93
CA ARG A 32 -5.48 19.35 9.04
C ARG A 32 -6.37 20.17 8.09
N GLY A 33 -7.69 19.92 8.07
CA GLY A 33 -8.62 20.62 7.21
C GLY A 33 -8.61 20.17 5.74
N TYR A 34 -8.00 19.00 5.41
CA TYR A 34 -7.88 18.53 4.03
C TYR A 34 -9.22 18.26 3.35
N ILE A 35 -10.27 17.95 4.12
CA ILE A 35 -11.64 17.83 3.59
C ILE A 35 -12.11 19.17 3.01
N ASP A 36 -11.89 20.26 3.74
CA ASP A 36 -12.33 21.59 3.33
C ASP A 36 -11.61 22.09 2.07
N GLU A 37 -10.46 21.51 1.74
CA GLU A 37 -9.70 21.86 0.55
C GLU A 37 -10.22 21.18 -0.72
N ILE A 38 -10.87 20.01 -0.60
CA ILE A 38 -11.40 19.26 -1.75
C ILE A 38 -12.90 19.46 -1.95
N ILE A 39 -13.60 20.06 -0.99
CA ILE A 39 -15.03 20.33 -1.07
C ILE A 39 -15.23 21.81 -1.32
N ASP A 40 -15.89 22.12 -2.43
CA ASP A 40 -16.33 23.47 -2.72
C ASP A 40 -17.52 23.84 -1.81
N LYS A 41 -17.31 24.82 -0.92
CA LYS A 41 -18.32 25.27 0.05
C LYS A 41 -19.51 25.98 -0.60
N GLU A 42 -19.37 26.45 -1.85
CA GLU A 42 -20.44 27.08 -2.61
C GLU A 42 -21.37 26.07 -3.28
N ASN A 43 -20.93 24.81 -3.34
CA ASN A 43 -21.72 23.76 -3.97
C ASN A 43 -22.70 23.10 -2.99
N LYS A 44 -23.91 22.79 -3.45
CA LYS A 44 -24.97 22.10 -2.68
C LYS A 44 -24.70 20.61 -2.47
N LEU A 45 -23.44 20.24 -2.32
CA LEU A 45 -23.01 18.87 -2.16
C LEU A 45 -23.40 18.38 -0.76
N ILE A 46 -24.12 17.25 -0.70
CA ILE A 46 -24.39 16.55 0.56
C ILE A 46 -23.27 15.54 0.79
N PHE A 47 -22.52 15.69 1.87
CA PHE A 47 -21.47 14.73 2.18
C PHE A 47 -21.58 14.18 3.60
N SER A 48 -21.15 12.93 3.75
CA SER A 48 -20.93 12.26 5.03
C SER A 48 -19.44 11.97 5.18
N THR A 49 -18.91 12.11 6.39
CA THR A 49 -17.50 11.79 6.67
C THR A 49 -17.42 10.58 7.59
N GLU A 50 -16.54 9.64 7.24
CA GLU A 50 -16.17 8.50 8.08
C GLU A 50 -14.68 8.55 8.40
N LEU A 51 -14.34 8.32 9.66
CA LEU A 51 -12.95 8.31 10.12
C LEU A 51 -12.45 6.88 10.27
N VAL A 52 -11.33 6.58 9.62
CA VAL A 52 -10.64 5.30 9.72
C VAL A 52 -9.34 5.49 10.49
N GLU A 53 -9.18 4.72 11.54
CA GLU A 53 -8.01 4.71 12.39
C GLU A 53 -7.42 3.29 12.46
N GLY A 54 -6.11 3.20 12.39
CA GLY A 54 -5.42 1.92 12.37
C GLY A 54 -5.61 1.12 11.08
N TYR A 55 -5.43 -0.19 11.16
CA TYR A 55 -5.62 -1.09 10.03
C TYR A 55 -7.10 -1.46 9.84
N PRO A 56 -7.58 -1.66 8.59
CA PRO A 56 -8.93 -2.12 8.35
C PRO A 56 -9.13 -3.51 8.97
N THR A 57 -10.17 -3.67 9.76
CA THR A 57 -10.61 -4.98 10.29
C THR A 57 -11.93 -5.40 9.66
N LEU A 58 -12.21 -6.70 9.70
CA LEU A 58 -13.48 -7.21 9.18
C LEU A 58 -14.69 -6.62 9.93
N GLU A 59 -14.57 -6.49 11.25
CA GLU A 59 -15.61 -5.94 12.12
C GLU A 59 -15.92 -4.49 11.74
N ASN A 60 -14.88 -3.70 11.48
CA ASN A 60 -15.03 -2.31 11.05
C ASN A 60 -15.74 -2.24 9.68
N ILE A 61 -15.34 -3.06 8.71
CA ILE A 61 -15.98 -3.08 7.37
C ILE A 61 -17.44 -3.50 7.47
N ILE A 62 -17.78 -4.53 8.26
CA ILE A 62 -19.16 -4.98 8.48
C ILE A 62 -19.98 -3.87 9.15
N SER A 63 -19.45 -3.23 10.17
CA SER A 63 -20.10 -2.12 10.88
C SER A 63 -20.40 -0.94 9.94
N LEU A 64 -19.40 -0.52 9.15
CA LEU A 64 -19.53 0.56 8.18
C LEU A 64 -20.53 0.20 7.06
N THR A 65 -20.51 -1.05 6.59
CA THR A 65 -21.48 -1.52 5.61
C THR A 65 -22.91 -1.39 6.15
N LYS A 66 -23.16 -1.84 7.38
CA LYS A 66 -24.48 -1.70 8.02
C LYS A 66 -24.90 -0.25 8.20
N LYS A 67 -23.96 0.64 8.53
CA LYS A 67 -24.20 2.09 8.71
C LYS A 67 -24.62 2.77 7.42
N TYR A 68 -24.11 2.31 6.28
CA TYR A 68 -24.21 3.03 5.01
C TYR A 68 -25.01 2.32 3.90
N ASN A 69 -25.36 1.04 4.03
CA ASN A 69 -26.03 0.24 2.98
C ASN A 69 -27.40 0.77 2.54
N ASN A 70 -28.07 1.59 3.36
CA ASN A 70 -29.34 2.22 3.02
C ASN A 70 -29.21 3.67 2.54
N LYS A 71 -27.98 4.17 2.38
CA LYS A 71 -27.70 5.52 1.87
C LYS A 71 -27.22 5.43 0.42
N ASN A 72 -27.88 6.12 -0.46
CA ASN A 72 -27.52 6.12 -1.89
C ASN A 72 -26.39 7.12 -2.13
N PHE A 73 -25.16 6.70 -2.00
CA PHE A 73 -24.01 7.50 -2.38
C PHE A 73 -23.72 7.38 -3.87
N ASP A 74 -23.41 8.51 -4.51
CA ASP A 74 -23.02 8.59 -5.91
C ASP A 74 -21.51 8.47 -6.06
N LEU A 75 -20.77 8.91 -5.02
CA LEU A 75 -19.32 8.97 -4.98
C LEU A 75 -18.79 8.56 -3.60
N ILE A 76 -17.70 7.79 -3.60
CA ILE A 76 -16.81 7.61 -2.44
C ILE A 76 -15.48 8.30 -2.73
N ILE A 77 -15.00 9.11 -1.77
CA ILE A 77 -13.66 9.69 -1.79
C ILE A 77 -12.86 9.05 -0.68
N SER A 78 -11.74 8.42 -1.01
CA SER A 78 -10.72 8.04 -0.03
C SER A 78 -9.62 9.10 0.03
N LEU A 79 -9.59 9.86 1.12
CA LEU A 79 -8.57 10.89 1.39
C LEU A 79 -7.67 10.39 2.51
N GLY A 80 -6.59 9.65 2.17
CA GLY A 80 -5.77 9.03 3.21
C GLY A 80 -4.71 8.07 2.72
N GLY A 81 -4.05 7.40 3.66
CA GLY A 81 -3.11 6.33 3.38
C GLY A 81 -3.79 4.99 3.04
N GLY A 82 -2.99 3.93 2.95
CA GLY A 82 -3.44 2.59 2.53
C GLY A 82 -4.67 2.08 3.28
N SER A 83 -4.73 2.24 4.62
CA SER A 83 -5.88 1.79 5.42
C SER A 83 -7.19 2.47 5.04
N VAL A 84 -7.15 3.77 4.77
CA VAL A 84 -8.31 4.55 4.31
C VAL A 84 -8.74 4.09 2.92
N ILE A 85 -7.78 3.92 2.02
CA ILE A 85 -8.04 3.50 0.64
C ILE A 85 -8.61 2.08 0.61
N ASP A 86 -8.02 1.15 1.36
CA ASP A 86 -8.47 -0.24 1.43
C ASP A 86 -9.88 -0.36 2.02
N THR A 87 -10.19 0.39 3.07
CA THR A 87 -11.56 0.49 3.60
C THR A 87 -12.53 1.00 2.53
N SER A 88 -12.16 2.05 1.81
CA SER A 88 -12.99 2.67 0.77
C SER A 88 -13.24 1.73 -0.41
N LYS A 89 -12.23 0.97 -0.83
CA LYS A 89 -12.36 -0.05 -1.87
C LYS A 89 -13.45 -1.05 -1.55
N LEU A 90 -13.44 -1.61 -0.33
CA LEU A 90 -14.43 -2.58 0.09
C LEU A 90 -15.81 -1.96 0.23
N LEU A 91 -15.90 -0.77 0.84
CA LEU A 91 -17.17 -0.07 0.99
C LEU A 91 -17.78 0.33 -0.35
N SER A 92 -16.98 0.69 -1.37
CA SER A 92 -17.49 1.07 -2.68
C SER A 92 -18.35 -0.04 -3.32
N ILE A 93 -18.02 -1.30 -3.04
CA ILE A 93 -18.80 -2.46 -3.45
C ILE A 93 -19.90 -2.77 -2.42
N ALA A 94 -19.53 -2.80 -1.13
CA ALA A 94 -20.40 -3.31 -0.07
C ALA A 94 -21.67 -2.49 0.14
N ILE A 95 -21.62 -1.17 -0.06
CA ILE A 95 -22.77 -0.27 0.14
C ILE A 95 -23.54 0.05 -1.15
N HIS A 96 -23.14 -0.53 -2.29
CA HIS A 96 -23.89 -0.31 -3.52
C HIS A 96 -25.28 -0.95 -3.44
N LYS A 97 -26.32 -0.20 -3.80
CA LYS A 97 -27.73 -0.57 -3.64
C LYS A 97 -28.14 -1.91 -4.30
N ASP A 98 -27.44 -2.27 -5.38
CA ASP A 98 -27.73 -3.51 -6.12
C ASP A 98 -27.04 -4.74 -5.47
N ASN A 99 -26.08 -4.51 -4.59
CA ASN A 99 -25.38 -5.57 -3.87
C ASN A 99 -26.12 -5.86 -2.56
N LYS A 100 -26.96 -6.90 -2.55
CA LYS A 100 -27.65 -7.32 -1.33
C LYS A 100 -26.68 -8.03 -0.39
N ILE A 101 -26.03 -7.27 0.46
CA ILE A 101 -25.05 -7.79 1.41
C ILE A 101 -25.69 -7.97 2.79
N ASN A 102 -25.64 -9.20 3.31
CA ASN A 102 -25.90 -9.49 4.71
C ASN A 102 -24.68 -10.21 5.28
N LEU A 103 -23.62 -9.41 5.55
CA LEU A 103 -22.36 -9.94 6.07
C LEU A 103 -22.48 -10.21 7.57
N LYS A 104 -22.35 -11.47 7.96
CA LYS A 104 -22.39 -11.88 9.38
C LYS A 104 -21.01 -12.32 9.88
N ASN A 105 -20.18 -12.85 8.99
CA ASN A 105 -18.88 -13.43 9.32
C ASN A 105 -17.90 -13.32 8.16
N TYR A 106 -16.68 -13.78 8.41
CA TYR A 106 -15.58 -13.75 7.45
C TYR A 106 -15.86 -14.56 6.17
N GLU A 107 -16.43 -15.75 6.32
CA GLU A 107 -16.68 -16.65 5.19
C GLU A 107 -17.69 -16.04 4.21
N GLU A 108 -18.79 -15.49 4.74
CA GLU A 108 -19.78 -14.78 3.92
C GLU A 108 -19.16 -13.55 3.22
N PHE A 109 -18.26 -12.84 3.91
CA PHE A 109 -17.56 -11.68 3.36
C PHE A 109 -16.66 -12.08 2.19
N VAL A 110 -15.80 -13.09 2.35
CA VAL A 110 -14.91 -13.57 1.29
C VAL A 110 -15.71 -14.13 0.11
N ASN A 111 -16.75 -14.95 0.40
CA ASN A 111 -17.59 -15.52 -0.62
C ASN A 111 -18.34 -14.47 -1.44
N PHE A 112 -18.71 -13.35 -0.80
CA PHE A 112 -19.33 -12.24 -1.53
C PHE A 112 -18.38 -11.65 -2.59
N PHE A 113 -17.11 -11.40 -2.25
CA PHE A 113 -16.12 -10.88 -3.17
C PHE A 113 -15.61 -11.91 -4.19
N ASN A 114 -15.93 -13.20 -4.04
CA ASN A 114 -15.66 -14.22 -5.05
C ASN A 114 -16.62 -14.15 -6.25
N ASN A 115 -17.71 -13.37 -6.18
CA ASN A 115 -18.59 -13.13 -7.30
C ASN A 115 -17.88 -12.35 -8.41
N LYS A 116 -18.07 -12.75 -9.66
CA LYS A 116 -17.36 -12.15 -10.81
C LYS A 116 -17.87 -10.76 -11.20
N ILE A 117 -19.12 -10.43 -10.87
CA ILE A 117 -19.76 -9.17 -11.26
C ILE A 117 -20.39 -8.57 -10.00
N LEU A 118 -19.86 -7.43 -9.58
CA LEU A 118 -20.36 -6.66 -8.46
C LEU A 118 -20.60 -5.21 -8.93
N SER A 119 -21.68 -4.62 -8.49
CA SER A 119 -21.92 -3.20 -8.71
C SER A 119 -21.06 -2.38 -7.75
N LYS A 120 -20.71 -1.15 -8.13
CA LYS A 120 -19.77 -0.31 -7.40
C LYS A 120 -20.24 1.15 -7.37
N VAL A 121 -20.11 1.80 -6.23
CA VAL A 121 -20.16 3.27 -6.11
C VAL A 121 -18.89 3.82 -6.71
N PHE A 122 -18.96 4.88 -7.50
CA PHE A 122 -17.78 5.51 -8.11
C PHE A 122 -16.79 5.91 -7.03
N HIS A 123 -15.50 5.61 -7.22
CA HIS A 123 -14.47 5.78 -6.20
C HIS A 123 -13.31 6.64 -6.70
N ILE A 124 -13.10 7.79 -6.08
CA ILE A 124 -11.93 8.65 -6.27
C ILE A 124 -10.97 8.43 -5.10
N SER A 125 -9.72 8.12 -5.39
CA SER A 125 -8.68 7.96 -4.39
C SER A 125 -7.70 9.13 -4.39
N ILE A 126 -7.48 9.72 -3.21
CA ILE A 126 -6.54 10.82 -2.95
C ILE A 126 -5.56 10.33 -1.89
N PRO A 127 -4.46 9.67 -2.27
CA PRO A 127 -3.50 9.14 -1.31
C PRO A 127 -2.74 10.30 -0.64
N THR A 128 -2.60 10.21 0.69
CA THR A 128 -1.87 11.18 1.52
C THR A 128 -0.61 10.59 2.15
N THR A 129 -0.14 9.46 1.64
CA THR A 129 1.14 8.82 1.95
C THR A 129 1.73 8.23 0.68
N SER A 130 3.06 8.19 0.57
CA SER A 130 3.76 7.60 -0.56
C SER A 130 4.30 6.23 -0.16
N GLY A 131 3.49 5.17 -0.29
CA GLY A 131 3.87 3.85 0.21
C GLY A 131 3.08 2.68 -0.37
N SER A 132 1.92 2.39 0.16
CA SER A 132 1.16 1.16 -0.14
C SER A 132 0.77 0.97 -1.60
N GLY A 133 0.69 2.04 -2.41
CA GLY A 133 0.17 1.96 -3.78
C GLY A 133 -1.28 1.46 -3.87
N ALA A 134 -2.03 1.53 -2.76
CA ALA A 134 -3.38 0.98 -2.66
C ALA A 134 -4.34 1.60 -3.69
N GLU A 135 -4.10 2.84 -4.08
CA GLU A 135 -4.85 3.55 -5.12
C GLU A 135 -4.70 2.90 -6.51
N SER A 136 -3.67 2.10 -6.71
CA SER A 136 -3.34 1.46 -8.01
C SER A 136 -3.58 -0.05 -8.04
N THR A 137 -4.03 -0.65 -6.93
CA THR A 137 -4.14 -2.11 -6.82
C THR A 137 -5.58 -2.61 -6.78
N CYS A 138 -5.80 -3.81 -7.36
CA CYS A 138 -7.08 -4.53 -7.32
C CYS A 138 -7.21 -5.45 -6.10
N PHE A 139 -6.36 -5.30 -5.10
CA PHE A 139 -6.42 -6.03 -3.84
C PHE A 139 -6.45 -5.08 -2.66
N THR A 140 -6.91 -5.57 -1.53
CA THR A 140 -6.98 -4.87 -0.26
C THR A 140 -6.61 -5.82 0.86
N THR A 141 -6.15 -5.26 1.97
CA THR A 141 -5.74 -6.04 3.14
C THR A 141 -6.63 -5.72 4.32
N ILE A 142 -7.17 -6.79 4.93
CA ILE A 142 -7.91 -6.74 6.19
C ILE A 142 -7.12 -7.50 7.24
N TRP A 143 -7.08 -6.96 8.45
CA TRP A 143 -6.41 -7.58 9.57
C TRP A 143 -7.42 -8.23 10.52
N ASN A 144 -7.10 -9.43 10.97
CA ASN A 144 -7.77 -10.10 12.08
C ASN A 144 -6.72 -10.29 13.17
N PHE A 145 -6.67 -9.37 14.12
CA PHE A 145 -5.68 -9.38 15.19
C PHE A 145 -5.90 -10.54 16.18
N ASP A 146 -7.15 -10.93 16.44
CA ASP A 146 -7.48 -12.04 17.34
C ASP A 146 -6.93 -13.37 16.82
N GLN A 147 -7.05 -13.60 15.51
CA GLN A 147 -6.54 -14.80 14.86
C GLN A 147 -5.11 -14.64 14.34
N LYS A 148 -4.48 -13.49 14.54
CA LYS A 148 -3.16 -13.13 13.99
C LYS A 148 -3.05 -13.40 12.48
N LYS A 149 -4.12 -13.09 11.73
CA LYS A 149 -4.23 -13.35 10.30
C LYS A 149 -4.38 -12.05 9.52
N LYS A 150 -3.72 -12.02 8.39
CA LYS A 150 -3.92 -11.01 7.35
C LYS A 150 -4.71 -11.64 6.21
N ILE A 151 -5.79 -10.97 5.82
CA ILE A 151 -6.70 -11.42 4.78
C ILE A 151 -6.54 -10.50 3.59
N SER A 152 -6.32 -11.04 2.42
CA SER A 152 -6.26 -10.28 1.19
C SER A 152 -7.50 -10.59 0.34
N ILE A 153 -8.25 -9.55 -0.02
CA ILE A 153 -9.34 -9.62 -0.99
C ILE A 153 -8.81 -9.09 -2.32
N GLU A 154 -8.99 -9.86 -3.37
CA GLU A 154 -8.61 -9.47 -4.73
C GLU A 154 -9.86 -9.47 -5.62
N HIS A 155 -10.16 -8.30 -6.22
CA HIS A 155 -11.27 -8.19 -7.15
C HIS A 155 -11.04 -7.00 -8.09
N GLY A 156 -11.21 -7.22 -9.40
CA GLY A 156 -10.93 -6.17 -10.39
C GLY A 156 -11.74 -4.88 -10.23
N GLN A 157 -12.93 -4.96 -9.63
CA GLN A 157 -13.82 -3.80 -9.46
C GLN A 157 -13.50 -2.97 -8.20
N ILE A 158 -12.72 -3.47 -7.21
CA ILE A 158 -12.38 -2.66 -6.03
C ILE A 158 -11.35 -1.57 -6.31
N ILE A 159 -10.66 -1.65 -7.42
CA ILE A 159 -9.65 -0.68 -7.81
C ILE A 159 -10.34 0.70 -7.99
N PRO A 160 -9.82 1.81 -7.45
CA PRO A 160 -10.40 3.15 -7.63
C PRO A 160 -10.62 3.51 -9.10
N ASP A 161 -11.70 4.22 -9.42
CA ASP A 161 -12.01 4.64 -10.78
C ASP A 161 -11.10 5.76 -11.26
N GLN A 162 -10.78 6.68 -10.32
CA GLN A 162 -9.86 7.77 -10.55
C GLN A 162 -8.89 7.92 -9.37
N VAL A 163 -7.71 8.44 -9.66
CA VAL A 163 -6.66 8.72 -8.67
C VAL A 163 -6.25 10.17 -8.83
N TYR A 164 -6.14 10.88 -7.71
CA TYR A 164 -5.61 12.23 -7.66
C TYR A 164 -4.31 12.23 -6.85
N LEU A 165 -3.18 12.41 -7.54
CA LEU A 165 -1.86 12.49 -6.92
C LEU A 165 -1.50 13.96 -6.70
N THR A 166 -1.31 14.35 -5.45
CA THR A 166 -0.86 15.71 -5.10
C THR A 166 0.17 15.67 -3.98
N SER A 167 1.24 16.45 -4.12
CA SER A 167 2.22 16.70 -3.07
C SER A 167 1.66 17.47 -1.89
N LYS A 168 0.62 18.27 -2.11
CA LYS A 168 0.05 19.18 -1.12
C LYS A 168 -0.28 18.49 0.22
N PHE A 169 -0.93 17.34 0.17
CA PHE A 169 -1.33 16.58 1.37
C PHE A 169 -0.20 15.76 2.00
N LEU A 170 1.00 15.82 1.41
CA LEU A 170 2.19 15.13 1.90
C LEU A 170 3.15 16.05 2.67
N LEU A 171 3.04 17.38 2.48
CA LEU A 171 3.98 18.37 3.05
C LEU A 171 4.02 18.38 4.58
N THR A 172 2.95 17.94 5.23
CA THR A 172 2.86 17.89 6.70
C THR A 172 3.27 16.55 7.30
N LEU A 173 3.70 15.60 6.47
CA LEU A 173 4.15 14.29 6.97
C LEU A 173 5.50 14.43 7.68
N ASN A 174 5.58 13.87 8.89
CA ASN A 174 6.82 13.76 9.62
C ASN A 174 7.77 12.71 9.00
N PHE A 175 8.94 12.57 9.60
CA PHE A 175 9.98 11.66 9.12
C PHE A 175 9.49 10.21 9.04
N ASP A 176 8.88 9.67 10.09
CA ASP A 176 8.46 8.25 10.14
C ASP A 176 7.34 7.97 9.15
N ASN A 177 6.36 8.88 9.03
CA ASN A 177 5.28 8.79 8.05
C ASN A 177 5.74 9.04 6.60
N THR A 178 7.00 9.42 6.41
CA THR A 178 7.68 9.49 5.10
C THR A 178 8.56 8.27 4.88
N LEU A 179 9.38 7.92 5.85
CA LEU A 179 10.35 6.83 5.77
C LEU A 179 9.66 5.47 5.60
N PHE A 180 8.80 5.08 6.54
CA PHE A 180 8.25 3.72 6.53
C PHE A 180 7.37 3.43 5.32
N PRO A 181 6.44 4.32 4.91
CA PRO A 181 5.72 4.10 3.66
C PRO A 181 6.63 4.10 2.43
N GLY A 182 7.63 4.98 2.38
CA GLY A 182 8.59 5.01 1.28
C GLY A 182 9.38 3.72 1.14
N LEU A 183 9.81 3.12 2.25
CA LEU A 183 10.46 1.81 2.29
C LEU A 183 9.53 0.70 1.76
N ASP A 184 8.23 0.75 2.09
CA ASP A 184 7.23 -0.18 1.56
C ASP A 184 7.15 -0.10 0.03
N ALA A 185 7.08 1.13 -0.52
CA ALA A 185 7.05 1.33 -1.97
C ALA A 185 8.35 0.88 -2.66
N VAL A 186 9.52 1.09 -2.06
CA VAL A 186 10.80 0.54 -2.55
C VAL A 186 10.73 -0.98 -2.62
N CYS A 187 10.22 -1.64 -1.58
CA CYS A 187 10.07 -3.09 -1.54
C CYS A 187 9.02 -3.60 -2.53
N HIS A 188 7.95 -2.86 -2.78
CA HIS A 188 6.99 -3.18 -3.83
C HIS A 188 7.65 -3.24 -5.20
N ALA A 189 8.42 -2.21 -5.56
CA ALA A 189 9.12 -2.18 -6.83
C ALA A 189 10.22 -3.27 -6.90
N PHE A 190 11.00 -3.45 -5.83
CA PHE A 190 12.01 -4.50 -5.73
C PHE A 190 11.41 -5.91 -5.92
N ASP A 191 10.36 -6.22 -5.16
CA ASP A 191 9.64 -7.50 -5.26
C ASP A 191 9.09 -7.72 -6.67
N SER A 192 8.61 -6.67 -7.35
CA SER A 192 8.07 -6.76 -8.70
C SER A 192 9.14 -7.05 -9.75
N VAL A 193 10.37 -6.48 -9.62
CA VAL A 193 11.50 -6.81 -10.51
C VAL A 193 11.90 -8.27 -10.35
N LEU A 194 11.99 -8.75 -9.11
CA LEU A 194 12.43 -10.10 -8.75
C LEU A 194 11.27 -11.10 -8.61
N ASN A 195 10.22 -10.93 -9.38
CA ASN A 195 9.02 -11.76 -9.34
C ASN A 195 8.94 -12.69 -10.56
N LYS A 196 8.65 -13.97 -10.35
CA LYS A 196 8.47 -14.92 -11.46
C LYS A 196 7.27 -14.59 -12.37
N ASN A 197 6.29 -13.83 -11.85
CA ASN A 197 5.13 -13.37 -12.61
C ASN A 197 5.37 -12.01 -13.27
N SER A 198 6.60 -11.48 -13.25
CA SER A 198 6.89 -10.18 -13.85
C SER A 198 6.73 -10.20 -15.37
N THR A 199 6.21 -9.10 -15.88
CA THR A 199 6.06 -8.82 -17.30
C THR A 199 6.98 -7.66 -17.68
N ILE A 200 7.20 -7.43 -18.97
CA ILE A 200 7.95 -6.24 -19.44
C ILE A 200 7.32 -4.97 -18.86
N LYS A 201 5.98 -4.89 -18.84
CA LYS A 201 5.28 -3.73 -18.30
C LYS A 201 5.52 -3.53 -16.81
N SER A 202 5.39 -4.58 -15.99
CA SER A 202 5.61 -4.47 -14.54
C SER A 202 7.07 -4.17 -14.19
N LYS A 203 8.02 -4.76 -14.93
CA LYS A 203 9.44 -4.46 -14.75
C LYS A 203 9.77 -3.01 -15.08
N ASN A 204 9.27 -2.47 -16.19
CA ASN A 204 9.51 -1.07 -16.56
C ASN A 204 8.97 -0.11 -15.49
N LEU A 205 7.73 -0.33 -14.99
CA LEU A 205 7.14 0.47 -13.91
C LEU A 205 7.99 0.39 -12.63
N ALA A 206 8.42 -0.81 -12.25
CA ALA A 206 9.21 -1.03 -11.05
C ALA A 206 10.61 -0.41 -11.15
N ILE A 207 11.30 -0.56 -12.28
CA ILE A 207 12.62 0.02 -12.54
C ILE A 207 12.54 1.55 -12.54
N GLU A 208 11.52 2.14 -13.15
CA GLU A 208 11.30 3.58 -13.12
C GLU A 208 11.07 4.09 -11.67
N ALA A 209 10.24 3.40 -10.90
CA ALA A 209 10.03 3.72 -9.49
C ALA A 209 11.35 3.66 -8.69
N LEU A 210 12.14 2.59 -8.83
CA LEU A 210 13.41 2.43 -8.13
C LEU A 210 14.43 3.50 -8.52
N LYS A 211 14.53 3.87 -9.81
CA LYS A 211 15.40 4.96 -10.26
C LYS A 211 15.08 6.29 -9.55
N ILE A 212 13.79 6.61 -9.40
CA ILE A 212 13.37 7.82 -8.69
C ILE A 212 13.71 7.71 -7.19
N PHE A 213 13.39 6.58 -6.53
CA PHE A 213 13.73 6.38 -5.12
C PHE A 213 15.24 6.48 -4.89
N ASN A 214 16.06 5.83 -5.69
CA ASN A 214 17.53 5.85 -5.57
C ASN A 214 18.11 7.27 -5.66
N LEU A 215 17.52 8.13 -6.51
CA LEU A 215 17.98 9.50 -6.71
C LEU A 215 17.43 10.52 -5.70
N ARG A 216 16.23 10.30 -5.17
CA ARG A 216 15.43 11.31 -4.49
C ARG A 216 15.11 11.01 -3.04
N PHE A 217 15.03 9.75 -2.62
CA PHE A 217 14.46 9.39 -1.33
C PHE A 217 15.28 9.96 -0.16
N ASN A 218 16.60 9.77 -0.16
CA ASN A 218 17.46 10.36 0.87
C ASN A 218 17.38 11.89 0.91
N LYS A 219 17.24 12.54 -0.26
CA LYS A 219 17.08 14.00 -0.33
C LYS A 219 15.77 14.44 0.29
N LEU A 220 14.68 13.70 0.05
CA LEU A 220 13.40 13.97 0.68
C LEU A 220 13.47 13.81 2.20
N LEU A 221 14.13 12.77 2.70
CA LEU A 221 14.27 12.54 4.15
C LEU A 221 15.06 13.66 4.85
N LEU A 222 15.91 14.38 4.11
CA LEU A 222 16.65 15.55 4.62
C LEU A 222 15.88 16.87 4.43
N SER A 223 14.81 16.90 3.61
CA SER A 223 14.04 18.12 3.28
C SER A 223 12.57 17.75 3.08
N LEU A 224 11.88 17.46 4.18
CA LEU A 224 10.51 16.92 4.17
C LEU A 224 9.45 17.89 3.63
N ASP A 225 9.75 19.19 3.60
CA ASP A 225 8.91 20.26 3.08
C ASP A 225 9.14 20.56 1.60
N ASN A 226 10.07 19.85 0.95
CA ASN A 226 10.34 20.03 -0.49
C ASN A 226 9.23 19.41 -1.34
N GLU A 227 8.40 20.26 -1.90
CA GLU A 227 7.22 19.85 -2.69
C GLU A 227 7.57 19.03 -3.93
N LEU A 228 8.64 19.40 -4.65
CA LEU A 228 9.08 18.67 -5.83
C LEU A 228 9.50 17.23 -5.46
N LEU A 229 10.31 17.07 -4.41
CA LEU A 229 10.73 15.74 -3.94
C LEU A 229 9.54 14.92 -3.46
N ARG A 230 8.57 15.55 -2.78
CA ARG A 230 7.31 14.88 -2.40
C ARG A 230 6.56 14.36 -3.63
N SER A 231 6.41 15.21 -4.66
CA SER A 231 5.72 14.84 -5.90
C SER A 231 6.43 13.69 -6.62
N GLU A 232 7.76 13.77 -6.78
CA GLU A 232 8.55 12.72 -7.43
C GLU A 232 8.43 11.37 -6.68
N ILE A 233 8.58 11.36 -5.35
CA ILE A 233 8.44 10.14 -4.54
C ILE A 233 7.00 9.63 -4.53
N HIS A 234 6.01 10.51 -4.56
CA HIS A 234 4.62 10.11 -4.66
C HIS A 234 4.30 9.40 -5.97
N ASN A 235 4.80 9.94 -7.07
CA ASN A 235 4.69 9.28 -8.37
C ASN A 235 5.42 7.92 -8.39
N ALA A 236 6.63 7.84 -7.84
CA ALA A 236 7.37 6.59 -7.73
C ALA A 236 6.61 5.52 -6.93
N SER A 237 5.99 5.91 -5.80
CA SER A 237 5.12 5.03 -5.02
C SER A 237 3.92 4.52 -5.82
N ASN A 238 3.29 5.37 -6.61
CA ASN A 238 2.19 4.98 -7.49
C ASN A 238 2.64 4.00 -8.59
N LEU A 239 3.81 4.23 -9.22
CA LEU A 239 4.41 3.31 -10.19
C LEU A 239 4.70 1.94 -9.55
N ALA A 240 5.26 1.92 -8.34
CA ALA A 240 5.47 0.69 -7.57
C ALA A 240 4.15 -0.05 -7.31
N GLY A 241 3.08 0.68 -6.92
CA GLY A 241 1.73 0.13 -6.76
C GLY A 241 1.18 -0.48 -8.05
N GLN A 242 1.34 0.21 -9.18
CA GLN A 242 0.94 -0.32 -10.50
C GLN A 242 1.73 -1.59 -10.87
N SER A 243 3.01 -1.68 -10.50
CA SER A 243 3.83 -2.85 -10.79
C SER A 243 3.36 -4.08 -10.01
N ILE A 244 3.13 -3.96 -8.69
CA ILE A 244 2.63 -5.06 -7.85
C ILE A 244 1.16 -5.41 -8.13
N ASN A 245 0.40 -4.52 -8.74
CA ASN A 245 -0.94 -4.87 -9.22
C ASN A 245 -0.90 -5.96 -10.30
N ILE A 246 0.22 -6.10 -11.00
CA ILE A 246 0.47 -7.14 -12.01
C ILE A 246 1.11 -8.37 -11.37
N THR A 247 2.16 -8.18 -10.56
CA THR A 247 3.01 -9.26 -10.07
C THR A 247 2.61 -9.82 -8.72
N LYS A 248 1.89 -9.03 -7.91
CA LYS A 248 1.79 -9.16 -6.44
C LYS A 248 3.16 -8.92 -5.78
N THR A 249 3.19 -8.95 -4.45
CA THR A 249 4.44 -8.85 -3.68
C THR A 249 5.12 -10.21 -3.57
N SER A 250 6.36 -10.24 -3.11
CA SER A 250 7.20 -11.42 -3.09
C SER A 250 7.96 -11.56 -1.76
N ILE A 251 9.26 -11.81 -1.84
CA ILE A 251 10.12 -12.25 -0.74
C ILE A 251 10.23 -11.23 0.40
N THR A 252 10.42 -9.93 0.11
CA THR A 252 10.58 -8.92 1.17
C THR A 252 9.33 -8.84 2.03
N HIS A 253 8.17 -8.89 1.38
CA HIS A 253 6.88 -8.90 2.06
C HIS A 253 6.60 -10.23 2.77
N ALA A 254 7.04 -11.36 2.23
CA ALA A 254 6.91 -12.64 2.92
C ALA A 254 7.71 -12.66 4.22
N LEU A 255 8.95 -12.17 4.19
CA LEU A 255 9.83 -12.11 5.35
C LEU A 255 9.40 -11.06 6.39
N SER A 256 8.69 -10.01 6.00
CA SER A 256 8.25 -8.95 6.91
C SER A 256 7.20 -9.37 7.93
N TYR A 257 6.41 -10.40 7.62
CA TYR A 257 5.26 -10.79 8.44
C TYR A 257 5.58 -11.09 9.90
N PRO A 258 6.57 -11.98 10.20
CA PRO A 258 6.91 -12.27 11.59
C PRO A 258 7.35 -11.01 12.35
N LEU A 259 8.09 -10.10 11.71
CA LEU A 259 8.52 -8.86 12.35
C LEU A 259 7.33 -7.95 12.70
N THR A 260 6.41 -7.78 11.77
CA THR A 260 5.23 -6.92 12.01
C THR A 260 4.29 -7.52 13.06
N ILE A 261 4.03 -8.84 13.00
CA ILE A 261 3.05 -9.48 13.89
C ILE A 261 3.62 -9.73 15.27
N SER A 262 4.87 -10.20 15.37
CA SER A 262 5.44 -10.63 16.65
C SER A 262 6.13 -9.51 17.41
N TYR A 263 6.72 -8.54 16.70
CA TYR A 263 7.46 -7.45 17.32
C TYR A 263 6.82 -6.08 17.13
N GLY A 264 5.76 -5.97 16.31
CA GLY A 264 5.08 -4.68 16.05
C GLY A 264 5.88 -3.72 15.17
N VAL A 265 6.88 -4.21 14.42
CA VAL A 265 7.69 -3.38 13.52
C VAL A 265 6.81 -2.77 12.44
N PRO A 266 6.92 -1.46 12.14
CA PRO A 266 6.21 -0.83 11.02
C PRO A 266 6.44 -1.60 9.71
N HIS A 267 5.36 -1.84 8.95
CA HIS A 267 5.38 -2.78 7.83
C HIS A 267 6.47 -2.50 6.80
N GLY A 268 6.59 -1.26 6.32
CA GLY A 268 7.61 -0.92 5.34
C GLY A 268 9.05 -1.06 5.87
N LEU A 269 9.27 -0.76 7.15
CA LEU A 269 10.56 -1.01 7.80
C LEU A 269 10.85 -2.51 7.85
N ALA A 270 9.87 -3.34 8.22
CA ALA A 270 10.01 -4.79 8.26
C ALA A 270 10.30 -5.39 6.86
N CYS A 271 9.67 -4.87 5.79
CA CYS A 271 9.94 -5.30 4.42
C CYS A 271 11.38 -4.95 4.00
N ALA A 272 11.78 -3.69 4.20
CA ALA A 272 13.09 -3.20 3.76
C ALA A 272 14.27 -3.81 4.53
N PHE A 273 14.04 -4.29 5.74
CA PHE A 273 15.06 -4.85 6.61
C PHE A 273 15.80 -6.03 6.00
N PHE A 274 15.15 -6.79 5.13
CA PHE A 274 15.73 -7.95 4.46
C PHE A 274 16.22 -7.66 3.04
N LEU A 275 15.85 -6.52 2.45
CA LEU A 275 16.03 -6.26 1.01
C LEU A 275 17.46 -6.43 0.54
N SER A 276 18.41 -5.80 1.22
CA SER A 276 19.82 -5.80 0.82
C SER A 276 20.44 -7.20 0.90
N GLU A 277 20.16 -7.97 1.95
CA GLU A 277 20.68 -9.32 2.10
C GLU A 277 20.04 -10.32 1.11
N VAL A 278 18.75 -10.15 0.82
CA VAL A 278 18.07 -10.89 -0.26
C VAL A 278 18.75 -10.61 -1.60
N TYR A 279 18.98 -9.34 -1.92
CA TYR A 279 19.63 -8.97 -3.17
C TYR A 279 21.05 -9.55 -3.27
N LYS A 280 21.88 -9.33 -2.26
CA LYS A 280 23.26 -9.84 -2.22
C LYS A 280 23.33 -11.35 -2.43
N LYS A 281 22.41 -12.11 -1.82
CA LYS A 281 22.34 -13.57 -1.95
C LYS A 281 22.00 -14.04 -3.37
N TYR A 282 21.15 -13.32 -4.09
CA TYR A 282 20.60 -13.78 -5.37
C TYR A 282 21.03 -12.95 -6.59
N LYS A 283 21.91 -11.96 -6.44
CA LYS A 283 22.41 -11.10 -7.51
C LYS A 283 22.98 -11.90 -8.70
N GLU A 284 23.72 -12.97 -8.42
CA GLU A 284 24.37 -13.79 -9.45
C GLU A 284 23.37 -14.53 -10.38
N ASN A 285 22.09 -14.63 -9.96
CA ASN A 285 21.03 -15.22 -10.77
C ASN A 285 20.47 -14.24 -11.82
N LEU A 286 20.81 -12.95 -11.72
CA LEU A 286 20.31 -11.90 -12.63
C LEU A 286 21.20 -11.82 -13.87
N LYS A 287 20.57 -11.53 -15.01
CA LYS A 287 21.25 -11.46 -16.32
C LYS A 287 21.13 -10.10 -16.99
N ASN A 288 20.10 -9.30 -16.61
CA ASN A 288 19.87 -8.01 -17.24
C ASN A 288 20.73 -6.94 -16.57
N PRO A 289 21.67 -6.28 -17.31
CA PRO A 289 22.55 -5.27 -16.72
C PRO A 289 21.81 -4.06 -16.13
N GLU A 290 20.68 -3.64 -16.72
CA GLU A 290 19.90 -2.52 -16.21
C GLU A 290 19.22 -2.89 -14.87
N GLU A 291 18.65 -4.10 -14.79
CA GLU A 291 18.06 -4.60 -13.52
C GLU A 291 19.15 -4.66 -12.44
N ILE A 292 20.33 -5.21 -12.75
CA ILE A 292 21.45 -5.30 -11.81
C ILE A 292 21.87 -3.91 -11.32
N LEU A 293 22.07 -2.96 -12.22
CA LEU A 293 22.49 -1.61 -11.86
C LEU A 293 21.50 -0.92 -10.94
N VAL A 294 20.22 -0.98 -11.26
CA VAL A 294 19.16 -0.34 -10.45
C VAL A 294 19.04 -1.00 -9.08
N LEU A 295 19.12 -2.32 -9.02
CA LEU A 295 19.03 -3.07 -7.76
C LEU A 295 20.30 -2.90 -6.90
N ASP A 296 21.50 -2.76 -7.50
CA ASP A 296 22.72 -2.38 -6.77
C ASP A 296 22.53 -1.04 -6.06
N GLN A 297 22.04 -0.03 -6.77
CA GLN A 297 21.76 1.30 -6.21
C GLN A 297 20.65 1.24 -5.13
N THR A 298 19.66 0.37 -5.30
CA THR A 298 18.61 0.19 -4.31
C THR A 298 19.14 -0.46 -3.02
N ALA A 299 19.97 -1.49 -3.13
CA ALA A 299 20.62 -2.10 -1.98
C ALA A 299 21.51 -1.09 -1.24
N GLU A 300 22.30 -0.30 -1.99
CA GLU A 300 23.13 0.78 -1.42
C GLU A 300 22.26 1.85 -0.71
N LEU A 301 21.12 2.25 -1.27
CA LEU A 301 20.18 3.16 -0.63
C LEU A 301 19.72 2.62 0.72
N ILE A 302 19.34 1.34 0.79
CA ILE A 302 18.87 0.67 2.01
C ILE A 302 20.02 0.54 3.04
N ASP A 303 21.22 0.11 2.61
CA ASP A 303 22.38 0.00 3.49
C ASP A 303 22.75 1.36 4.11
N ASN A 304 22.73 2.44 3.33
CA ASN A 304 23.01 3.81 3.79
C ASN A 304 21.97 4.35 4.78
N LEU A 305 20.73 3.88 4.74
CA LEU A 305 19.69 4.24 5.72
C LEU A 305 19.95 3.63 7.11
N ASN A 306 20.78 2.59 7.21
CA ASN A 306 21.11 1.89 8.45
C ASN A 306 19.85 1.54 9.27
N LEU A 307 19.04 0.65 8.73
CA LEU A 307 17.71 0.35 9.27
C LEU A 307 17.75 -0.24 10.68
N HIS A 308 18.87 -0.84 11.11
CA HIS A 308 19.06 -1.36 12.47
C HIS A 308 18.81 -0.29 13.54
N LYS A 309 19.12 0.98 13.28
CA LYS A 309 18.87 2.07 14.25
C LYS A 309 17.38 2.30 14.54
N TYR A 310 16.50 1.92 13.59
CA TYR A 310 15.04 2.07 13.75
C TYR A 310 14.36 0.80 14.26
N THR A 311 15.08 -0.35 14.28
CA THR A 311 14.51 -1.62 14.77
C THR A 311 14.86 -1.92 16.22
N LYS A 312 15.82 -1.19 16.83
CA LYS A 312 16.29 -1.39 18.21
C LYS A 312 15.20 -1.30 19.28
N ASP A 313 14.16 -0.52 19.02
CA ASP A 313 13.04 -0.36 19.96
C ASP A 313 12.05 -1.55 19.89
N TYR A 314 12.23 -2.46 18.93
CA TYR A 314 11.31 -3.57 18.68
C TYR A 314 11.94 -4.92 19.01
N PHE A 315 13.23 -5.12 18.72
CA PHE A 315 13.96 -6.36 19.00
C PHE A 315 15.48 -6.12 18.98
N ASP A 316 16.21 -6.92 19.74
CA ASP A 316 17.68 -6.97 19.69
C ASP A 316 18.16 -7.96 18.62
N GLU A 317 17.50 -9.12 18.51
CA GLU A 317 17.79 -10.18 17.54
C GLU A 317 16.49 -10.84 17.07
N ILE A 318 16.45 -11.19 15.79
CA ILE A 318 15.31 -11.92 15.20
C ILE A 318 15.40 -13.40 15.59
N GLN A 319 14.36 -13.90 16.24
CA GLN A 319 14.26 -15.31 16.61
C GLN A 319 14.03 -16.18 15.36
N LEU A 320 14.96 -17.10 15.09
CA LEU A 320 14.91 -18.01 13.93
C LEU A 320 13.66 -18.90 13.90
N ASP A 321 13.12 -19.23 15.08
CA ASP A 321 11.93 -20.08 15.21
C ASP A 321 10.69 -19.46 14.55
N LEU A 322 10.61 -18.14 14.48
CA LEU A 322 9.53 -17.42 13.78
C LEU A 322 9.50 -17.71 12.26
N TYR A 323 10.61 -18.19 11.72
CA TYR A 323 10.79 -18.46 10.29
C TYR A 323 10.92 -19.94 9.97
N ARG A 324 10.85 -20.83 10.97
CA ARG A 324 10.95 -22.30 10.79
C ARG A 324 9.66 -22.95 10.33
N ASP A 325 8.53 -22.31 10.56
CA ASP A 325 7.25 -22.84 10.11
C ASP A 325 7.04 -22.49 8.62
N LYS A 326 6.65 -23.51 7.81
CA LYS A 326 6.38 -23.39 6.38
C LYS A 326 5.22 -22.43 6.02
N SER A 327 4.62 -21.80 7.01
CA SER A 327 3.54 -20.82 6.86
C SER A 327 4.00 -19.40 6.51
N LEU A 328 5.27 -19.18 6.14
CA LEU A 328 5.61 -17.99 5.38
C LEU A 328 4.71 -17.99 4.17
N ASN A 329 3.79 -17.03 4.12
CA ASN A 329 2.64 -16.99 3.23
C ASN A 329 3.00 -17.30 1.76
N SER A 330 2.00 -17.61 0.96
CA SER A 330 2.12 -17.92 -0.48
C SER A 330 2.84 -16.87 -1.35
N ARG A 331 3.19 -15.70 -0.79
CA ARG A 331 3.94 -14.65 -1.50
C ARG A 331 5.40 -15.01 -1.72
N ILE A 332 5.97 -15.85 -0.87
CA ILE A 332 7.34 -16.34 -1.07
C ILE A 332 7.46 -17.14 -2.37
N ASP A 333 6.38 -17.80 -2.76
CA ASP A 333 6.31 -18.57 -4.01
C ASP A 333 6.34 -17.68 -5.27
N ASN A 334 6.18 -16.38 -5.13
CA ASN A 334 6.29 -15.41 -6.22
C ASN A 334 7.74 -15.02 -6.53
N PHE A 335 8.70 -15.34 -5.68
CA PHE A 335 10.10 -15.00 -5.91
C PHE A 335 10.65 -15.74 -7.12
N PHE A 336 11.54 -15.12 -7.87
CA PHE A 336 12.04 -15.65 -9.15
C PHE A 336 12.95 -16.88 -9.01
N VAL A 337 13.42 -17.16 -7.79
CA VAL A 337 14.17 -18.36 -7.41
C VAL A 337 13.34 -19.16 -6.42
N ASP A 338 13.26 -20.46 -6.60
CA ASP A 338 12.62 -21.35 -5.62
C ASP A 338 13.45 -21.42 -4.34
N LEU A 339 12.83 -21.14 -3.22
CA LEU A 339 13.49 -21.06 -1.93
C LEU A 339 13.17 -22.29 -1.06
N ASN A 340 14.19 -22.81 -0.40
CA ASN A 340 14.02 -23.78 0.66
C ASN A 340 14.15 -23.11 2.04
N GLN A 341 13.85 -23.86 3.10
CA GLN A 341 13.89 -23.37 4.48
C GLN A 341 15.29 -22.87 4.90
N ASN A 342 16.36 -23.52 4.42
CA ASN A 342 17.72 -23.11 4.76
C ASN A 342 18.08 -21.76 4.14
N ASP A 343 17.62 -21.48 2.92
CA ASP A 343 17.81 -20.18 2.25
C ASP A 343 17.26 -19.03 3.09
N ILE A 344 16.06 -19.24 3.66
CA ILE A 344 15.40 -18.26 4.51
C ILE A 344 16.19 -18.05 5.79
N LEU A 345 16.56 -19.13 6.47
CA LEU A 345 17.33 -19.06 7.72
C LEU A 345 18.72 -18.42 7.53
N GLU A 346 19.35 -18.61 6.37
CA GLU A 346 20.62 -17.94 6.03
C GLU A 346 20.44 -16.43 5.91
N ILE A 347 19.36 -15.95 5.24
CA ILE A 347 19.05 -14.52 5.14
C ILE A 347 18.87 -13.94 6.56
N ILE A 348 18.06 -14.60 7.41
CA ILE A 348 17.81 -14.11 8.78
C ILE A 348 19.12 -14.06 9.60
N LYS A 349 19.99 -15.07 9.52
CA LYS A 349 21.29 -15.06 10.21
C LYS A 349 22.19 -13.92 9.75
N LYS A 350 22.16 -13.60 8.45
CA LYS A 350 22.95 -12.49 7.87
C LYS A 350 22.45 -11.14 8.35
N VAL A 351 21.15 -10.96 8.49
CA VAL A 351 20.56 -9.73 8.99
C VAL A 351 20.81 -9.55 10.50
N ASN A 352 20.95 -10.62 11.28
CA ASN A 352 21.29 -10.58 12.70
C ASN A 352 22.80 -10.36 12.96
N SER A 353 23.69 -10.51 11.97
CA SER A 353 25.14 -10.36 12.12
C SER A 353 25.59 -8.93 11.88
#